data_5b870be1f8381bc30cbbfd811b304c75
#
_entry.id   5b870be1f8381bc30cbbfd811b304c75
#
_cell.length_a   1.000
_cell.length_b   1.000
_cell.length_c   1.000
_cell.angle_alpha   90.00
_cell.angle_beta   90.00
_cell.angle_gamma   90.00
#
_symmetry.space_group_name_H-M   'P 1'
#
loop_
_entity.id
_entity.type
_entity.pdbx_description
1 polymer ?
#
loop_
_entity_poly.entity_id
_entity_poly.type
_entity_poly.pdbx_seq_one_letter_code
_entity_poly.pdbx_strand_id
1 'polypeptide(L)'
;MLETVITLILFLFPLAYSPGPGNVFFAANSARFGFRATIPANIGYHIATWIVTMAIGLGFIAALERFPGLFVILKVAGSLYVLWLAWKMFRAGTMSGAADARAASVWDGVLLLVLNPKAYVIIALMFTQFLDASNVAAVLLITTVFTLNNLVAFSLWALIGDKIAGYFRTPESARTLNSVFGAILVAVAIWMLLS
;
A
#
# COMPACT_ATOMS: atom_id res chain seq x y z
N MET A 1 -19.64 19.11 6.36
CA MET A 1 -18.28 18.68 6.69
C MET A 1 -18.21 17.38 7.48
N LEU A 2 -18.80 17.26 8.67
CA LEU A 2 -18.75 16.01 9.45
C LEU A 2 -19.40 14.83 8.71
N GLU A 3 -20.55 15.03 8.13
CA GLU A 3 -21.24 14.03 7.31
C GLU A 3 -20.39 13.56 6.14
N THR A 4 -19.78 14.48 5.40
CA THR A 4 -18.87 14.16 4.29
C THR A 4 -17.69 13.32 4.76
N VAL A 5 -17.08 13.64 5.92
CA VAL A 5 -15.96 12.88 6.49
C VAL A 5 -16.41 11.46 6.86
N ILE A 6 -17.57 11.31 7.51
CA ILE A 6 -18.11 9.99 7.89
C ILE A 6 -18.38 9.13 6.64
N THR A 7 -19.07 9.70 5.66
CA THR A 7 -19.40 9.00 4.40
C THR A 7 -18.14 8.61 3.65
N LEU A 8 -17.13 9.50 3.62
CA LEU A 8 -15.83 9.21 3.00
C LEU A 8 -15.11 8.07 3.72
N ILE A 9 -15.08 8.06 5.05
CA ILE A 9 -14.46 6.96 5.82
C ILE A 9 -15.18 5.63 5.55
N LEU A 10 -16.52 5.62 5.55
CA LEU A 10 -17.32 4.43 5.24
C LEU A 10 -17.05 3.91 3.82
N PHE A 11 -16.96 4.82 2.85
CA PHE A 11 -16.62 4.49 1.46
C PHE A 11 -15.21 3.89 1.36
N LEU A 12 -14.24 4.49 2.05
CA LEU A 12 -12.84 4.06 2.03
C LEU A 12 -12.60 2.75 2.80
N PHE A 13 -13.47 2.41 3.77
CA PHE A 13 -13.26 1.27 4.65
C PHE A 13 -13.01 -0.04 3.87
N PRO A 14 -13.91 -0.53 2.99
CA PRO A 14 -13.66 -1.76 2.25
C PRO A 14 -12.45 -1.66 1.30
N LEU A 15 -12.15 -0.47 0.80
CA LEU A 15 -11.07 -0.23 -0.15
C LEU A 15 -9.69 -0.22 0.52
N ALA A 16 -9.54 0.53 1.62
CA ALA A 16 -8.26 0.69 2.32
C ALA A 16 -7.89 -0.56 3.14
N TYR A 17 -8.88 -1.24 3.74
CA TYR A 17 -8.65 -2.37 4.64
C TYR A 17 -8.63 -3.73 3.92
N SER A 18 -9.09 -3.82 2.67
CA SER A 18 -8.98 -5.06 1.88
C SER A 18 -7.52 -5.38 1.54
N PRO A 19 -7.17 -6.67 1.41
CA PRO A 19 -5.83 -7.08 1.01
C PRO A 19 -5.37 -6.37 -0.27
N GLY A 20 -4.12 -5.93 -0.27
CA GLY A 20 -3.49 -5.28 -1.40
C GLY A 20 -1.98 -5.21 -1.21
N PRO A 21 -1.20 -4.73 -2.21
CA PRO A 21 0.26 -4.74 -2.15
C PRO A 21 0.80 -4.09 -0.89
N GLY A 22 0.31 -2.90 -0.53
CA GLY A 22 0.74 -2.17 0.65
C GLY A 22 0.39 -2.89 1.95
N ASN A 23 -0.89 -3.31 2.10
CA ASN A 23 -1.36 -4.00 3.30
C ASN A 23 -0.53 -5.27 3.59
N VAL A 24 -0.35 -6.12 2.57
CA VAL A 24 0.41 -7.38 2.69
C VAL A 24 1.89 -7.10 2.93
N PHE A 25 2.48 -6.10 2.25
CA PHE A 25 3.87 -5.69 2.48
C PHE A 25 4.11 -5.27 3.93
N PHE A 26 3.25 -4.41 4.51
CA PHE A 26 3.42 -3.96 5.89
C PHE A 26 3.21 -5.08 6.89
N ALA A 27 2.23 -5.98 6.66
CA ALA A 27 2.06 -7.17 7.49
C ALA A 27 3.30 -8.09 7.45
N ALA A 28 3.83 -8.37 6.25
CA ALA A 28 4.98 -9.23 6.06
C ALA A 28 6.28 -8.63 6.63
N ASN A 29 6.51 -7.32 6.41
CA ASN A 29 7.66 -6.61 6.96
C ASN A 29 7.60 -6.58 8.49
N SER A 30 6.43 -6.37 9.07
CA SER A 30 6.19 -6.38 10.50
C SER A 30 6.36 -7.78 11.10
N ALA A 31 5.85 -8.81 10.44
CA ALA A 31 6.02 -10.20 10.87
C ALA A 31 7.51 -10.60 10.96
N ARG A 32 8.34 -10.02 10.09
CA ARG A 32 9.77 -10.35 10.01
C ARG A 32 10.63 -9.52 10.94
N PHE A 33 10.37 -8.22 11.06
CA PHE A 33 11.26 -7.26 11.73
C PHE A 33 10.62 -6.56 12.94
N GLY A 34 9.34 -6.88 13.23
CA GLY A 34 8.55 -6.25 14.28
C GLY A 34 7.86 -4.96 13.80
N PHE A 35 6.79 -4.58 14.50
CA PHE A 35 5.98 -3.41 14.16
C PHE A 35 6.80 -2.12 14.04
N ARG A 36 7.69 -1.87 15.02
CA ARG A 36 8.49 -0.63 15.03
C ARG A 36 9.38 -0.47 13.80
N ALA A 37 9.85 -1.56 13.22
CA ALA A 37 10.68 -1.56 12.04
C ALA A 37 9.91 -1.17 10.76
N THR A 38 8.57 -1.19 10.78
CA THR A 38 7.74 -0.74 9.65
C THR A 38 7.52 0.77 9.62
N ILE A 39 7.76 1.47 10.74
CA ILE A 39 7.43 2.90 10.89
C ILE A 39 8.09 3.77 9.81
N PRO A 40 9.39 3.63 9.47
CA PRO A 40 10.01 4.45 8.43
C PRO A 40 9.32 4.30 7.06
N ALA A 41 9.04 3.06 6.64
CA ALA A 41 8.34 2.80 5.39
C ALA A 41 6.89 3.32 5.43
N ASN A 42 6.22 3.20 6.56
CA ASN A 42 4.86 3.70 6.75
C ASN A 42 4.80 5.24 6.62
N ILE A 43 5.76 5.95 7.22
CA ILE A 43 5.92 7.39 7.06
C ILE A 43 6.13 7.75 5.58
N GLY A 44 7.08 7.09 4.91
CA GLY A 44 7.37 7.35 3.50
C GLY A 44 6.17 7.13 2.59
N TYR A 45 5.46 6.01 2.79
CA TYR A 45 4.24 5.69 2.04
C TYR A 45 3.17 6.78 2.21
N HIS A 46 2.90 7.23 3.44
CA HIS A 46 1.80 8.16 3.69
C HIS A 46 2.15 9.62 3.36
N ILE A 47 3.40 10.03 3.48
CA ILE A 47 3.84 11.32 2.92
C ILE A 47 3.65 11.33 1.40
N ALA A 48 4.09 10.28 0.71
CA ALA A 48 3.89 10.16 -0.73
C ALA A 48 2.41 10.05 -1.09
N THR A 49 1.59 9.32 -0.31
CA THR A 49 0.13 9.26 -0.48
C THR A 49 -0.48 10.65 -0.44
N TRP A 50 -0.14 11.45 0.56
CA TRP A 50 -0.69 12.79 0.69
C TRP A 50 -0.31 13.69 -0.50
N ILE A 51 0.97 13.70 -0.88
CA ILE A 51 1.48 14.51 -2.00
C ILE A 51 0.82 14.09 -3.33
N VAL A 52 0.81 12.79 -3.64
CA VAL A 52 0.25 12.26 -4.89
C VAL A 52 -1.26 12.49 -4.96
N THR A 53 -1.97 12.26 -3.85
CA THR A 53 -3.42 12.50 -3.79
C THR A 53 -3.76 13.97 -3.98
N MET A 54 -3.01 14.90 -3.35
CA MET A 54 -3.16 16.34 -3.57
C MET A 54 -2.93 16.72 -5.03
N ALA A 55 -1.84 16.23 -5.64
CA ALA A 55 -1.52 16.53 -7.03
C ALA A 55 -2.63 16.04 -7.99
N ILE A 56 -3.16 14.84 -7.74
CA ILE A 56 -4.28 14.29 -8.54
C ILE A 56 -5.54 15.14 -8.32
N GLY A 57 -5.89 15.47 -7.08
CA GLY A 57 -7.07 16.26 -6.75
C GLY A 57 -7.04 17.69 -7.31
N LEU A 58 -5.84 18.25 -7.48
CA LEU A 58 -5.65 19.60 -8.05
C LEU A 58 -5.65 19.63 -9.61
N GLY A 59 -6.00 18.53 -10.26
CA GLY A 59 -6.19 18.53 -11.72
C GLY A 59 -5.18 17.68 -12.50
N PHE A 60 -4.31 16.93 -11.81
CA PHE A 60 -3.41 15.98 -12.49
C PHE A 60 -4.20 14.84 -13.19
N ILE A 61 -5.48 14.61 -12.85
CA ILE A 61 -6.39 13.70 -13.56
C ILE A 61 -6.47 14.07 -15.04
N ALA A 62 -6.59 15.35 -15.38
CA ALA A 62 -6.62 15.79 -16.77
C ALA A 62 -5.34 15.43 -17.55
N ALA A 63 -4.18 15.38 -16.87
CA ALA A 63 -2.93 14.93 -17.48
C ALA A 63 -2.87 13.41 -17.67
N LEU A 64 -3.40 12.63 -16.71
CA LEU A 64 -3.50 11.17 -16.84
C LEU A 64 -4.47 10.76 -17.95
N GLU A 65 -5.60 11.46 -18.08
CA GLU A 65 -6.55 11.25 -19.19
C GLU A 65 -5.93 11.54 -20.56
N ARG A 66 -5.05 12.56 -20.62
CA ARG A 66 -4.32 12.92 -21.83
C ARG A 66 -3.20 11.92 -22.19
N PHE A 67 -2.71 11.16 -21.19
CA PHE A 67 -1.64 10.16 -21.35
C PHE A 67 -2.07 8.79 -20.78
N PRO A 68 -3.06 8.12 -21.37
CA PRO A 68 -3.56 6.83 -20.85
C PRO A 68 -2.48 5.74 -20.80
N GLY A 69 -1.43 5.84 -21.62
CA GLY A 69 -0.27 4.94 -21.57
C GLY A 69 0.51 5.03 -20.26
N LEU A 70 0.48 6.15 -19.56
CA LEU A 70 1.16 6.30 -18.26
C LEU A 70 0.55 5.38 -17.19
N PHE A 71 -0.77 5.22 -17.18
CA PHE A 71 -1.44 4.30 -16.27
C PHE A 71 -1.03 2.85 -16.52
N VAL A 72 -0.94 2.44 -17.78
CA VAL A 72 -0.48 1.09 -18.17
C VAL A 72 0.96 0.85 -17.72
N ILE A 73 1.85 1.82 -17.92
CA ILE A 73 3.25 1.73 -17.47
C ILE A 73 3.33 1.57 -15.96
N LEU A 74 2.59 2.40 -15.19
CA LEU A 74 2.56 2.31 -13.72
C LEU A 74 1.98 0.98 -13.24
N LYS A 75 0.94 0.47 -13.89
CA LYS A 75 0.32 -0.82 -13.59
C LYS A 75 1.32 -1.96 -13.80
N VAL A 76 1.98 -2.03 -14.95
CA VAL A 76 2.96 -3.09 -15.25
C VAL A 76 4.17 -2.99 -14.32
N ALA A 77 4.76 -1.79 -14.17
CA ALA A 77 5.89 -1.58 -13.28
C ALA A 77 5.56 -1.93 -11.82
N GLY A 78 4.36 -1.55 -11.36
CA GLY A 78 3.86 -1.88 -10.02
C GLY A 78 3.68 -3.37 -9.82
N SER A 79 3.10 -4.07 -10.80
CA SER A 79 2.93 -5.52 -10.74
C SER A 79 4.27 -6.26 -10.70
N LEU A 80 5.23 -5.85 -11.53
CA LEU A 80 6.60 -6.40 -11.51
C LEU A 80 7.30 -6.15 -10.18
N TYR A 81 7.11 -4.95 -9.59
CA TYR A 81 7.66 -4.64 -8.28
C TYR A 81 7.05 -5.52 -7.17
N VAL A 82 5.73 -5.75 -7.19
CA VAL A 82 5.06 -6.65 -6.24
C VAL A 82 5.51 -8.10 -6.42
N LEU A 83 5.72 -8.57 -7.65
CA LEU A 83 6.31 -9.88 -7.92
C LEU A 83 7.74 -10.00 -7.38
N TRP A 84 8.55 -8.97 -7.52
CA TRP A 84 9.88 -8.93 -6.94
C TRP A 84 9.85 -8.99 -5.40
N LEU A 85 8.90 -8.30 -4.76
CA LEU A 85 8.68 -8.41 -3.30
C LEU A 85 8.26 -9.83 -2.91
N ALA A 86 7.34 -10.45 -3.65
CA ALA A 86 6.92 -11.83 -3.43
C ALA A 86 8.12 -12.81 -3.51
N TRP A 87 8.93 -12.66 -4.54
CA TRP A 87 10.16 -13.46 -4.70
C TRP A 87 11.15 -13.29 -3.54
N LYS A 88 11.33 -12.05 -3.04
CA LYS A 88 12.13 -11.80 -1.83
C LYS A 88 11.55 -12.52 -0.60
N MET A 89 10.24 -12.58 -0.47
CA MET A 89 9.59 -13.31 0.61
C MET A 89 9.85 -14.82 0.53
N PHE A 90 9.69 -15.43 -0.64
CA PHE A 90 9.99 -16.86 -0.82
C PHE A 90 11.47 -17.19 -0.51
N ARG A 91 12.39 -16.33 -0.90
CA ARG A 91 13.82 -16.52 -0.61
C ARG A 91 14.19 -16.30 0.85
N ALA A 92 13.48 -15.49 1.58
CA ALA A 92 13.76 -15.20 2.98
C ALA A 92 13.70 -16.43 3.89
N GLY A 93 12.95 -17.48 3.49
CA GLY A 93 12.86 -18.74 4.24
C GLY A 93 13.96 -19.76 3.94
N THR A 94 14.81 -19.53 2.93
CA THR A 94 15.84 -20.48 2.48
C THR A 94 17.27 -20.06 2.87
N MET A 95 17.46 -18.82 3.32
CA MET A 95 18.77 -18.28 3.66
C MET A 95 18.92 -18.09 5.17
N SER A 96 19.47 -19.07 5.83
CA SER A 96 20.11 -18.95 7.15
C SER A 96 21.39 -18.08 7.02
N GLY A 97 21.25 -16.85 6.61
CA GLY A 97 22.41 -16.00 6.34
C GLY A 97 22.09 -14.73 5.57
N ALA A 98 20.87 -14.20 5.71
CA ALA A 98 20.58 -12.89 5.13
C ALA A 98 21.23 -11.78 5.96
N ALA A 99 22.55 -11.66 5.86
CA ALA A 99 23.29 -10.49 6.31
C ALA A 99 22.75 -9.18 5.67
N ASP A 100 22.04 -9.30 4.54
CA ASP A 100 21.46 -8.18 3.77
C ASP A 100 19.96 -7.96 4.00
N ALA A 101 19.30 -8.73 4.88
CA ALA A 101 17.88 -8.52 5.16
C ALA A 101 17.72 -7.31 6.07
N ARG A 102 17.31 -6.19 5.52
CA ARG A 102 17.00 -4.96 6.25
C ARG A 102 15.49 -4.72 6.34
N ALA A 103 15.06 -4.06 7.40
CA ALA A 103 13.73 -3.49 7.48
C ALA A 103 13.51 -2.46 6.36
N ALA A 104 12.25 -2.29 5.97
CA ALA A 104 11.90 -1.36 4.92
C ALA A 104 12.17 0.10 5.34
N SER A 105 12.80 0.84 4.46
CA SER A 105 13.14 2.26 4.63
C SER A 105 11.98 3.18 4.22
N VAL A 106 12.14 4.48 4.46
CA VAL A 106 11.23 5.52 3.97
C VAL A 106 11.06 5.43 2.45
N TRP A 107 12.13 5.23 1.70
CA TRP A 107 12.09 5.15 0.24
C TRP A 107 11.38 3.90 -0.28
N ASP A 108 11.48 2.77 0.43
CA ASP A 108 10.70 1.57 0.09
C ASP A 108 9.19 1.85 0.21
N GLY A 109 8.78 2.64 1.20
CA GLY A 109 7.40 3.09 1.35
C GLY A 109 6.95 4.02 0.22
N VAL A 110 7.76 5.02 -0.15
CA VAL A 110 7.47 5.92 -1.28
C VAL A 110 7.31 5.13 -2.57
N LEU A 111 8.27 4.25 -2.86
CA LEU A 111 8.25 3.43 -4.07
C LEU A 111 7.03 2.50 -4.11
N LEU A 112 6.69 1.91 -2.98
CA LEU A 112 5.50 1.06 -2.85
C LEU A 112 4.22 1.82 -3.18
N LEU A 113 4.07 3.09 -2.77
CA LEU A 113 2.92 3.90 -3.15
C LEU A 113 2.92 4.20 -4.65
N VAL A 114 4.03 4.75 -5.16
CA VAL A 114 4.12 5.20 -6.57
C VAL A 114 3.85 4.06 -7.55
N LEU A 115 4.24 2.83 -7.20
CA LEU A 115 4.02 1.63 -8.00
C LEU A 115 2.74 0.86 -7.60
N ASN A 116 1.87 1.43 -6.77
CA ASN A 116 0.64 0.76 -6.32
C ASN A 116 -0.59 1.20 -7.12
N PRO A 117 -1.01 0.48 -8.17
CA PRO A 117 -2.16 0.87 -8.99
C PRO A 117 -3.47 0.89 -8.19
N LYS A 118 -3.61 0.06 -7.14
CA LYS A 118 -4.78 0.11 -6.25
C LYS A 118 -4.94 1.49 -5.60
N ALA A 119 -3.83 2.16 -5.23
CA ALA A 119 -3.89 3.50 -4.67
C ALA A 119 -4.49 4.50 -5.66
N TYR A 120 -4.07 4.46 -6.92
CA TYR A 120 -4.58 5.36 -7.97
C TYR A 120 -6.06 5.14 -8.25
N VAL A 121 -6.51 3.87 -8.31
CA VAL A 121 -7.93 3.53 -8.47
C VAL A 121 -8.76 4.09 -7.32
N ILE A 122 -8.30 3.90 -6.06
CA ILE A 122 -9.00 4.43 -4.88
C ILE A 122 -9.06 5.97 -4.93
N ILE A 123 -7.95 6.63 -5.27
CA ILE A 123 -7.87 8.09 -5.37
C ILE A 123 -8.83 8.60 -6.46
N ALA A 124 -8.85 7.98 -7.63
CA ALA A 124 -9.74 8.35 -8.71
C ALA A 124 -11.21 8.20 -8.32
N LEU A 125 -11.60 7.04 -7.76
CA LEU A 125 -12.96 6.78 -7.29
C LEU A 125 -13.37 7.77 -6.21
N MET A 126 -12.49 8.06 -5.26
CA MET A 126 -12.74 8.99 -4.17
C MET A 126 -13.03 10.41 -4.68
N PHE A 127 -12.19 10.94 -5.56
CA PHE A 127 -12.43 12.28 -6.12
C PHE A 127 -13.64 12.33 -7.03
N THR A 128 -13.92 11.27 -7.79
CA THR A 128 -15.14 11.19 -8.62
C THR A 128 -16.41 11.23 -7.77
N GLN A 129 -16.40 10.66 -6.56
CA GLN A 129 -17.58 10.58 -5.71
C GLN A 129 -17.75 11.78 -4.77
N PHE A 130 -16.66 12.41 -4.34
CA PHE A 130 -16.67 13.38 -3.23
C PHE A 130 -16.18 14.77 -3.61
N LEU A 131 -15.56 14.95 -4.78
CA LEU A 131 -15.11 16.25 -5.23
C LEU A 131 -16.17 16.90 -6.11
N ASP A 132 -16.87 17.88 -5.54
CA ASP A 132 -17.79 18.74 -6.27
C ASP A 132 -17.09 20.07 -6.58
N ALA A 133 -16.79 20.29 -7.87
CA ALA A 133 -16.04 21.42 -8.41
C ALA A 133 -14.62 21.61 -7.80
N SER A 134 -13.76 22.38 -8.46
CA SER A 134 -12.34 22.61 -8.11
C SER A 134 -12.13 23.43 -6.83
N ASN A 135 -12.63 22.92 -5.70
CA ASN A 135 -12.46 23.52 -4.39
C ASN A 135 -11.23 22.97 -3.69
N VAL A 136 -10.16 23.76 -3.62
CA VAL A 136 -8.88 23.37 -2.98
C VAL A 136 -9.07 22.92 -1.53
N ALA A 137 -9.99 23.53 -0.79
CA ALA A 137 -10.27 23.12 0.60
C ALA A 137 -10.91 21.71 0.67
N ALA A 138 -11.77 21.37 -0.30
CA ALA A 138 -12.34 20.03 -0.41
C ALA A 138 -11.26 19.00 -0.78
N VAL A 139 -10.39 19.32 -1.73
CA VAL A 139 -9.24 18.45 -2.10
C VAL A 139 -8.35 18.21 -0.88
N LEU A 140 -8.02 19.25 -0.12
CA LEU A 140 -7.20 19.15 1.09
C LEU A 140 -7.86 18.24 2.16
N LEU A 141 -9.16 18.45 2.41
CA LEU A 141 -9.93 17.63 3.36
C LEU A 141 -9.94 16.15 2.96
N ILE A 142 -10.32 15.86 1.71
CA ILE A 142 -10.43 14.51 1.17
C ILE A 142 -9.07 13.81 1.22
N THR A 143 -8.02 14.48 0.76
CA THR A 143 -6.64 13.96 0.78
C THR A 143 -6.17 13.62 2.20
N THR A 144 -6.44 14.51 3.16
CA THR A 144 -6.02 14.31 4.55
C THR A 144 -6.79 13.17 5.20
N VAL A 145 -8.11 13.11 5.03
CA VAL A 145 -8.95 12.01 5.55
C VAL A 145 -8.52 10.68 4.95
N PHE A 146 -8.31 10.62 3.63
CA PHE A 146 -7.83 9.41 2.96
C PHE A 146 -6.48 8.95 3.51
N THR A 147 -5.52 9.86 3.61
CA THR A 147 -4.17 9.52 4.10
C THR A 147 -4.20 8.99 5.54
N LEU A 148 -4.96 9.64 6.43
CA LEU A 148 -5.07 9.21 7.82
C LEU A 148 -5.80 7.86 7.94
N ASN A 149 -6.90 7.68 7.21
CA ASN A 149 -7.62 6.40 7.20
C ASN A 149 -6.74 5.26 6.68
N ASN A 150 -5.97 5.51 5.63
CA ASN A 150 -5.03 4.54 5.07
C ASN A 150 -3.87 4.22 6.03
N LEU A 151 -3.36 5.23 6.74
CA LEU A 151 -2.35 5.06 7.80
C LEU A 151 -2.85 4.11 8.91
N VAL A 152 -4.10 4.28 9.34
CA VAL A 152 -4.72 3.38 10.34
C VAL A 152 -4.83 1.97 9.77
N ALA A 153 -5.32 1.82 8.55
CA ALA A 153 -5.46 0.51 7.90
C ALA A 153 -4.11 -0.23 7.81
N PHE A 154 -3.06 0.44 7.36
CA PHE A 154 -1.72 -0.15 7.20
C PHE A 154 -1.07 -0.46 8.55
N SER A 155 -1.29 0.39 9.55
CA SER A 155 -0.83 0.14 10.92
C SER A 155 -1.50 -1.09 11.52
N LEU A 156 -2.80 -1.28 11.27
CA LEU A 156 -3.52 -2.49 11.71
C LEU A 156 -2.98 -3.75 11.01
N TRP A 157 -2.73 -3.69 9.70
CA TRP A 157 -2.12 -4.81 8.99
C TRP A 157 -0.71 -5.13 9.52
N ALA A 158 0.09 -4.11 9.83
CA ALA A 158 1.39 -4.30 10.46
C ALA A 158 1.28 -4.92 11.85
N LEU A 159 0.35 -4.45 12.70
CA LEU A 159 0.11 -5.03 14.03
C LEU A 159 -0.36 -6.49 13.95
N ILE A 160 -1.22 -6.82 13.00
CA ILE A 160 -1.65 -8.20 12.74
C ILE A 160 -0.44 -9.07 12.35
N GLY A 161 0.40 -8.57 11.44
CA GLY A 161 1.64 -9.25 11.03
C GLY A 161 2.58 -9.51 12.20
N ASP A 162 2.81 -8.53 13.06
CA ASP A 162 3.64 -8.66 14.25
C ASP A 162 3.11 -9.71 15.24
N LYS A 163 1.81 -9.71 15.49
CA LYS A 163 1.16 -10.71 16.35
C LYS A 163 1.23 -12.12 15.77
N ILE A 164 0.95 -12.26 14.47
CA ILE A 164 1.00 -13.57 13.79
C ILE A 164 2.42 -14.14 13.87
N ALA A 165 3.45 -13.32 13.71
CA ALA A 165 4.85 -13.76 13.82
C ALA A 165 5.18 -14.41 15.18
N GLY A 166 4.49 -13.99 16.25
CA GLY A 166 4.65 -14.57 17.59
C GLY A 166 4.34 -16.06 17.65
N TYR A 167 3.50 -16.57 16.74
CA TYR A 167 3.15 -17.98 16.64
C TYR A 167 4.12 -18.77 15.73
N PHE A 168 4.94 -18.08 14.93
CA PHE A 168 5.82 -18.68 13.93
C PHE A 168 7.30 -18.42 14.29
N ARG A 169 7.74 -19.00 15.41
CA ARG A 169 9.08 -18.76 15.97
C ARG A 169 10.16 -19.72 15.51
N THR A 170 9.78 -20.87 14.90
CA THR A 170 10.77 -21.80 14.36
C THR A 170 11.17 -21.41 12.93
N PRO A 171 12.37 -21.77 12.47
CA PRO A 171 12.81 -21.51 11.09
C PRO A 171 11.84 -22.06 10.03
N GLU A 172 11.25 -23.23 10.29
CA GLU A 172 10.29 -23.86 9.37
C GLU A 172 8.95 -23.10 9.34
N SER A 173 8.45 -22.69 10.51
CA SER A 173 7.20 -21.93 10.58
C SER A 173 7.36 -20.51 10.00
N ALA A 174 8.52 -19.87 10.22
CA ALA A 174 8.84 -18.58 9.59
C ALA A 174 8.90 -18.71 8.06
N ARG A 175 9.46 -19.81 7.55
CA ARG A 175 9.46 -20.13 6.11
C ARG A 175 8.04 -20.28 5.57
N THR A 176 7.18 -20.98 6.29
CA THR A 176 5.76 -21.14 5.93
C THR A 176 5.05 -19.80 5.87
N LEU A 177 5.23 -18.94 6.88
CA LEU A 177 4.63 -17.61 6.92
C LEU A 177 5.11 -16.73 5.74
N ASN A 178 6.40 -16.70 5.48
CA ASN A 178 6.97 -15.97 4.34
C ASN A 178 6.43 -16.49 3.00
N SER A 179 6.25 -17.80 2.86
CA SER A 179 5.67 -18.41 1.66
C SER A 179 4.21 -18.02 1.48
N VAL A 180 3.42 -17.99 2.56
CA VAL A 180 2.01 -17.55 2.52
C VAL A 180 1.92 -16.08 2.08
N PHE A 181 2.71 -15.18 2.69
CA PHE A 181 2.73 -13.78 2.28
C PHE A 181 3.23 -13.60 0.84
N GLY A 182 4.26 -14.34 0.43
CA GLY A 182 4.74 -14.36 -0.94
C GLY A 182 3.65 -14.79 -1.93
N ALA A 183 2.91 -15.87 -1.63
CA ALA A 183 1.80 -16.35 -2.46
C ALA A 183 0.66 -15.31 -2.57
N ILE A 184 0.31 -14.64 -1.47
CA ILE A 184 -0.68 -13.55 -1.48
C ILE A 184 -0.19 -12.40 -2.37
N LEU A 185 1.08 -12.00 -2.29
CA LEU A 185 1.64 -10.95 -3.14
C LEU A 185 1.62 -11.34 -4.62
N VAL A 186 1.93 -12.60 -4.96
CA VAL A 186 1.80 -13.12 -6.35
C VAL A 186 0.36 -13.00 -6.83
N ALA A 187 -0.61 -13.46 -6.04
CA ALA A 187 -2.02 -13.37 -6.39
C ALA A 187 -2.46 -11.92 -6.62
N VAL A 188 -2.02 -11.00 -5.76
CA VAL A 188 -2.28 -9.55 -5.91
C VAL A 188 -1.62 -9.00 -7.17
N ALA A 189 -0.37 -9.36 -7.49
CA ALA A 189 0.30 -8.91 -8.69
C ALA A 189 -0.39 -9.40 -9.98
N ILE A 190 -0.83 -10.67 -9.99
CA ILE A 190 -1.60 -11.23 -11.11
C ILE A 190 -2.92 -10.48 -11.26
N TRP A 191 -3.65 -10.27 -10.15
CA TRP A 191 -4.90 -9.50 -10.19
C TRP A 191 -4.67 -8.08 -10.75
N MET A 192 -3.59 -7.41 -10.32
CA MET A 192 -3.22 -6.08 -10.84
C MET A 192 -2.95 -6.09 -12.35
N LEU A 193 -2.33 -7.14 -12.90
CA LEU A 193 -2.07 -7.25 -14.33
C LEU A 193 -3.34 -7.49 -15.15
N LEU A 194 -4.30 -8.23 -14.58
CA LEU A 194 -5.53 -8.61 -15.26
C LEU A 194 -6.66 -7.57 -15.15
N SER A 195 -6.64 -6.70 -14.12
CA SER A 195 -7.58 -5.60 -13.92
C SER A 195 -7.21 -4.37 -14.76
#